data_4854b306425a2d5fbd538e85d6c6c805
#
_entry.id   4854b306425a2d5fbd538e85d6c6c805
#
_cell.length_a   1.000
_cell.length_b   1.000
_cell.length_c   1.000
_cell.angle_alpha   90.00
_cell.angle_beta   90.00
_cell.angle_gamma   90.00
#
_symmetry.space_group_name_H-M   'P 1'
#
loop_
_entity.id
_entity.type
_entity.pdbx_description
1 polymer ?
#
loop_
_entity_poly.entity_id
_entity_poly.type
_entity_poly.pdbx_seq_one_letter_code
_entity_poly.pdbx_strand_id
1 'polypeptide(L)'
;RLNNKQTFAELREEVVHQKVETLSYRKYESGKLRPDGKPGFNTPTGMIEVCSSIYDDFGEDELPYFMEPAMSPNSTPDLYEEYPLVLTTGKRSFEFFHSEHRQLPTMREFHPDPLIMVSPEDCKRFGVRDGAWIWVENSRGARFKQKVKETIEVMPGRVHAEHGWWFPEQDGAEPNFYGTYDSNLNNMTEAFRTGQGGIGSAIKSMLCKIYPVQEGDVLPHEVIAEKGDFAPYEPGKPYQPVEEPVVTVMS
;
A
#
# COMPACT_ATOMS: atom_id res chain seq x y z
N ARG A 1 25.33 -1.79 -4.76
CA ARG A 1 26.43 -1.22 -3.94
C ARG A 1 27.47 -0.70 -4.89
N LEU A 2 27.67 0.61 -4.90
CA LEU A 2 28.82 1.20 -5.55
C LEU A 2 30.04 0.84 -4.70
N ASN A 3 30.90 0.00 -5.22
CA ASN A 3 32.12 -0.44 -4.54
C ASN A 3 33.20 0.64 -4.72
N ASN A 4 32.82 1.87 -4.35
CA ASN A 4 33.70 3.00 -4.50
C ASN A 4 34.34 3.35 -3.15
N LYS A 5 35.66 3.41 -3.11
CA LYS A 5 36.39 3.85 -1.93
C LYS A 5 36.49 5.36 -1.82
N GLN A 6 35.93 6.08 -2.80
CA GLN A 6 35.96 7.54 -2.85
C GLN A 6 34.93 8.13 -1.91
N THR A 7 35.27 9.26 -1.32
CA THR A 7 34.34 10.10 -0.58
C THR A 7 33.37 10.81 -1.51
N PHE A 8 32.25 11.29 -0.97
CA PHE A 8 31.28 12.05 -1.76
C PHE A 8 31.87 13.34 -2.34
N ALA A 9 32.83 13.98 -1.65
CA ALA A 9 33.52 15.17 -2.12
C ALA A 9 34.40 14.85 -3.35
N GLU A 10 35.16 13.76 -3.30
CA GLU A 10 35.97 13.31 -4.43
C GLU A 10 35.09 12.92 -5.63
N LEU A 11 33.95 12.25 -5.39
CA LEU A 11 32.99 11.92 -6.45
C LEU A 11 32.38 13.15 -7.11
N ARG A 12 32.25 14.25 -6.39
CA ARG A 12 31.69 15.50 -6.91
C ARG A 12 32.69 16.30 -7.76
N GLU A 13 33.97 16.19 -7.49
CA GLU A 13 35.04 16.87 -8.22
C GLU A 13 35.53 16.10 -9.45
N GLU A 14 35.48 14.78 -9.36
CA GLU A 14 35.76 13.91 -10.49
C GLU A 14 34.47 13.66 -11.27
N VAL A 15 34.44 13.94 -12.57
CA VAL A 15 33.37 13.48 -13.46
C VAL A 15 33.53 11.98 -13.59
N VAL A 16 32.78 11.25 -12.75
CA VAL A 16 33.07 9.86 -12.43
C VAL A 16 32.64 8.91 -13.54
N HIS A 17 33.61 8.28 -14.16
CA HIS A 17 33.42 6.99 -14.79
C HIS A 17 33.51 5.88 -13.75
N GLN A 18 32.38 5.49 -13.18
CA GLN A 18 32.36 4.27 -12.37
C GLN A 18 32.47 3.05 -13.29
N LYS A 19 33.50 2.25 -13.06
CA LYS A 19 33.62 0.96 -13.71
C LYS A 19 32.53 0.06 -13.14
N VAL A 20 31.45 -0.12 -13.90
CA VAL A 20 30.43 -1.12 -13.56
C VAL A 20 31.08 -2.49 -13.69
N GLU A 21 31.06 -3.27 -12.60
CA GLU A 21 31.49 -4.65 -12.67
C GLU A 21 30.70 -5.39 -13.73
N THR A 22 31.38 -6.18 -14.53
CA THR A 22 30.74 -7.00 -15.54
C THR A 22 29.74 -7.94 -14.88
N LEU A 23 28.52 -7.98 -15.38
CA LEU A 23 27.51 -8.90 -14.87
C LEU A 23 28.02 -10.34 -14.99
N SER A 24 28.09 -11.03 -13.87
CA SER A 24 28.38 -12.44 -13.83
C SER A 24 27.08 -13.22 -13.93
N TYR A 25 26.89 -13.93 -15.02
CA TYR A 25 25.77 -14.87 -15.14
C TYR A 25 26.06 -16.13 -14.35
N ARG A 26 25.00 -16.86 -14.00
CA ARG A 26 25.09 -18.13 -13.26
C ARG A 26 25.93 -18.03 -11.97
N LYS A 27 25.69 -16.98 -11.21
CA LYS A 27 26.40 -16.75 -9.93
C LYS A 27 26.27 -17.92 -8.97
N TYR A 28 25.20 -18.70 -9.07
CA TYR A 28 24.96 -19.90 -8.28
C TYR A 28 25.99 -21.02 -8.58
N GLU A 29 26.48 -21.13 -9.82
CA GLU A 29 27.51 -22.11 -10.18
C GLU A 29 28.90 -21.70 -9.67
N SER A 30 29.18 -20.41 -9.65
CA SER A 30 30.49 -19.86 -9.28
C SER A 30 30.64 -19.50 -7.80
N GLY A 31 29.65 -19.83 -6.96
CA GLY A 31 29.69 -19.52 -5.53
C GLY A 31 29.46 -18.04 -5.17
N LYS A 32 29.12 -17.19 -6.13
CA LYS A 32 28.98 -15.74 -5.90
C LYS A 32 27.67 -15.33 -5.24
N LEU A 33 26.71 -16.24 -5.06
CA LEU A 33 25.46 -15.98 -4.37
C LEU A 33 25.52 -16.25 -2.87
N ARG A 34 26.38 -17.19 -2.46
CA ARG A 34 26.48 -17.64 -1.08
C ARG A 34 27.61 -16.93 -0.32
N PRO A 35 27.40 -16.56 0.94
CA PRO A 35 28.47 -15.97 1.77
C PRO A 35 29.66 -16.89 1.98
N ASP A 36 29.44 -18.22 1.95
CA ASP A 36 30.49 -19.25 2.14
C ASP A 36 31.28 -19.54 0.85
N GLY A 37 30.93 -18.89 -0.26
CA GLY A 37 31.63 -19.05 -1.55
C GLY A 37 31.38 -20.37 -2.26
N LYS A 38 30.51 -21.25 -1.75
CA LYS A 38 30.17 -22.53 -2.40
C LYS A 38 29.14 -22.34 -3.51
N PRO A 39 29.12 -23.21 -4.53
CA PRO A 39 28.03 -23.25 -5.49
C PRO A 39 26.68 -23.40 -4.81
N GLY A 40 25.64 -22.78 -5.36
CA GLY A 40 24.28 -22.83 -4.86
C GLY A 40 23.65 -21.45 -4.65
N PHE A 41 22.49 -21.44 -4.02
CA PHE A 41 21.69 -20.25 -3.73
C PHE A 41 21.89 -19.80 -2.27
N ASN A 42 21.60 -18.54 -2.00
CA ASN A 42 21.67 -18.01 -0.64
C ASN A 42 20.39 -18.36 0.15
N THR A 43 20.21 -19.65 0.37
CA THR A 43 19.13 -20.27 1.13
C THR A 43 19.72 -21.19 2.19
N PRO A 44 19.00 -21.58 3.24
CA PRO A 44 19.49 -22.52 4.24
C PRO A 44 20.02 -23.83 3.64
N THR A 45 19.34 -24.39 2.67
CA THR A 45 19.76 -25.64 1.99
C THR A 45 20.82 -25.43 0.90
N GLY A 46 21.04 -24.20 0.46
CA GLY A 46 21.89 -23.87 -0.69
C GLY A 46 21.25 -24.20 -2.05
N MET A 47 20.00 -24.65 -2.07
CA MET A 47 19.20 -24.96 -3.26
C MET A 47 18.09 -23.93 -3.42
N ILE A 48 17.38 -23.96 -4.56
CA ILE A 48 16.08 -23.28 -4.68
C ILE A 48 15.10 -24.03 -3.79
N GLU A 49 14.57 -23.36 -2.78
CA GLU A 49 13.60 -23.96 -1.86
C GLU A 49 12.19 -23.80 -2.42
N VAL A 50 11.58 -24.90 -2.86
CA VAL A 50 10.15 -25.00 -3.18
C VAL A 50 9.35 -25.19 -1.90
N CYS A 51 9.86 -26.02 -0.99
CA CYS A 51 9.42 -26.12 0.40
C CYS A 51 10.30 -25.20 1.24
N SER A 52 9.70 -24.33 2.04
CA SER A 52 10.42 -23.36 2.84
C SER A 52 10.95 -23.98 4.14
N SER A 53 12.25 -24.23 4.21
CA SER A 53 12.88 -24.69 5.46
C SER A 53 12.72 -23.68 6.60
N ILE A 54 12.59 -22.39 6.29
CA ILE A 54 12.36 -21.34 7.29
C ILE A 54 10.96 -21.48 7.91
N TYR A 55 9.94 -21.77 7.11
CA TYR A 55 8.58 -21.97 7.62
C TYR A 55 8.49 -23.26 8.46
N ASP A 56 9.15 -24.32 8.04
CA ASP A 56 9.28 -25.55 8.83
C ASP A 56 9.91 -25.27 10.23
N ASP A 57 10.99 -24.52 10.27
CA ASP A 57 11.65 -24.11 11.52
C ASP A 57 10.73 -23.32 12.47
N PHE A 58 9.74 -22.59 11.92
CA PHE A 58 8.73 -21.85 12.69
C PHE A 58 7.45 -22.66 12.97
N GLY A 59 7.36 -23.90 12.51
CA GLY A 59 6.18 -24.74 12.66
C GLY A 59 5.01 -24.33 11.76
N GLU A 60 5.29 -23.63 10.68
CA GLU A 60 4.34 -23.23 9.66
C GLU A 60 4.40 -24.21 8.48
N ASP A 61 3.35 -24.22 7.65
CA ASP A 61 3.35 -25.04 6.44
C ASP A 61 4.47 -24.64 5.49
N GLU A 62 5.30 -25.57 5.09
CA GLU A 62 6.42 -25.35 4.18
C GLU A 62 6.00 -24.91 2.79
N LEU A 63 4.83 -25.31 2.33
CA LEU A 63 4.28 -25.02 1.02
C LEU A 63 3.20 -23.94 1.10
N PRO A 64 3.16 -23.02 0.13
CA PRO A 64 2.07 -22.08 0.05
C PRO A 64 0.76 -22.80 -0.27
N TYR A 65 -0.29 -22.47 0.43
CA TYR A 65 -1.65 -22.94 0.17
C TYR A 65 -2.60 -21.75 0.08
N PHE A 66 -3.71 -21.95 -0.61
CA PHE A 66 -4.74 -20.94 -0.69
C PHE A 66 -5.50 -20.83 0.63
N MET A 67 -5.54 -19.63 1.18
CA MET A 67 -6.48 -19.26 2.23
C MET A 67 -7.42 -18.18 1.70
N GLU A 68 -8.71 -18.38 1.91
CA GLU A 68 -9.68 -17.31 1.62
C GLU A 68 -9.35 -16.09 2.48
N PRO A 69 -9.31 -14.88 1.90
CA PRO A 69 -9.11 -13.66 2.68
C PRO A 69 -10.14 -13.53 3.81
N ALA A 70 -9.73 -13.00 4.95
CA ALA A 70 -10.60 -12.85 6.12
C ALA A 70 -11.83 -11.97 5.84
N MET A 71 -11.73 -11.04 4.89
CA MET A 71 -12.85 -10.27 4.34
C MET A 71 -12.93 -10.51 2.84
N SER A 72 -13.96 -11.23 2.41
CA SER A 72 -14.23 -11.51 1.01
C SER A 72 -15.71 -11.79 0.82
N PRO A 73 -16.19 -11.83 -0.45
CA PRO A 73 -17.55 -12.28 -0.74
C PRO A 73 -17.89 -13.65 -0.19
N ASN A 74 -16.90 -14.52 0.02
CA ASN A 74 -17.09 -15.88 0.48
C ASN A 74 -16.97 -16.01 2.02
N SER A 75 -15.96 -15.36 2.61
CA SER A 75 -15.70 -15.46 4.05
C SER A 75 -16.63 -14.59 4.91
N THR A 76 -17.12 -13.48 4.33
CA THR A 76 -18.00 -12.52 5.01
C THR A 76 -19.14 -12.08 4.10
N PRO A 77 -20.05 -13.00 3.68
CA PRO A 77 -21.13 -12.68 2.73
C PRO A 77 -22.06 -11.59 3.24
N ASP A 78 -22.41 -11.58 4.53
CA ASP A 78 -23.27 -10.54 5.11
C ASP A 78 -22.63 -9.15 5.01
N LEU A 79 -21.32 -9.08 5.24
CA LEU A 79 -20.56 -7.83 5.07
C LEU A 79 -20.49 -7.41 3.60
N TYR A 80 -20.38 -8.36 2.69
CA TYR A 80 -20.35 -8.10 1.25
C TYR A 80 -21.68 -7.56 0.72
N GLU A 81 -22.82 -7.86 1.37
CA GLU A 81 -24.11 -7.25 0.99
C GLU A 81 -24.09 -5.72 1.21
N GLU A 82 -23.47 -5.25 2.28
CA GLU A 82 -23.38 -3.82 2.59
C GLU A 82 -22.18 -3.13 1.88
N TYR A 83 -21.06 -3.85 1.73
CA TYR A 83 -19.83 -3.36 1.10
C TYR A 83 -19.50 -4.19 -0.15
N PRO A 84 -20.27 -4.02 -1.23
CA PRO A 84 -20.37 -4.98 -2.33
C PRO A 84 -19.27 -4.89 -3.37
N LEU A 85 -18.14 -4.32 -3.03
CA LEU A 85 -16.99 -4.20 -3.90
C LEU A 85 -15.72 -4.72 -3.21
N VAL A 86 -14.91 -5.45 -3.96
CA VAL A 86 -13.56 -5.82 -3.54
C VAL A 86 -12.59 -4.73 -3.95
N LEU A 87 -11.98 -4.07 -2.98
CA LEU A 87 -10.96 -3.04 -3.18
C LEU A 87 -9.57 -3.67 -3.26
N THR A 88 -8.85 -3.34 -4.31
CA THR A 88 -7.45 -3.70 -4.51
C THR A 88 -6.58 -2.46 -4.69
N THR A 89 -5.28 -2.59 -4.47
CA THR A 89 -4.30 -1.52 -4.67
C THR A 89 -2.96 -2.06 -5.13
N GLY A 90 -2.05 -1.16 -5.52
CA GLY A 90 -0.66 -1.48 -5.80
C GLY A 90 -0.21 -1.30 -7.25
N LYS A 91 -1.12 -1.02 -8.20
CA LYS A 91 -0.73 -0.54 -9.53
C LYS A 91 -0.17 0.87 -9.37
N ARG A 92 1.04 1.10 -9.85
CA ARG A 92 1.66 2.42 -9.88
C ARG A 92 1.46 3.04 -11.24
N SER A 93 1.21 4.34 -11.26
CA SER A 93 1.30 5.12 -12.49
C SER A 93 2.76 5.27 -12.90
N PHE A 94 3.01 5.63 -14.15
CA PHE A 94 4.38 5.82 -14.65
C PHE A 94 5.04 7.09 -14.10
N GLU A 95 4.24 8.07 -13.69
CA GLU A 95 4.67 9.38 -13.20
C GLU A 95 5.22 9.32 -11.78
N PHE A 96 4.74 8.36 -10.97
CA PHE A 96 5.04 8.33 -9.55
C PHE A 96 5.63 6.98 -9.11
N PHE A 97 6.57 7.07 -8.16
CA PHE A 97 7.08 5.89 -7.46
C PHE A 97 6.50 5.87 -6.04
N HIS A 98 5.49 5.02 -5.82
CA HIS A 98 4.70 5.01 -4.57
C HIS A 98 4.14 6.40 -4.24
N SER A 99 4.59 7.02 -3.14
CA SER A 99 4.20 8.36 -2.70
C SER A 99 5.11 9.48 -3.21
N GLU A 100 6.18 9.15 -3.94
CA GLU A 100 7.18 10.11 -4.38
C GLU A 100 6.75 10.86 -5.65
N HIS A 101 7.35 12.02 -5.86
CA HIS A 101 7.31 12.86 -7.06
C HIS A 101 6.02 13.67 -7.28
N ARG A 102 5.03 13.62 -6.38
CA ARG A 102 3.80 14.42 -6.50
C ARG A 102 4.03 15.93 -6.39
N GLN A 103 5.15 16.35 -5.81
CA GLN A 103 5.60 17.73 -5.75
C GLN A 103 6.25 18.23 -7.05
N LEU A 104 6.51 17.36 -8.02
CA LEU A 104 7.10 17.73 -9.30
C LEU A 104 6.01 18.19 -10.28
N PRO A 105 6.00 19.47 -10.73
CA PRO A 105 4.92 20.00 -11.56
C PRO A 105 4.71 19.20 -12.85
N THR A 106 5.79 18.81 -13.53
CA THR A 106 5.71 18.03 -14.78
C THR A 106 5.00 16.68 -14.57
N MET A 107 5.27 15.99 -13.47
CA MET A 107 4.62 14.72 -13.19
C MET A 107 3.13 14.90 -12.83
N ARG A 108 2.83 15.97 -12.09
CA ARG A 108 1.44 16.35 -11.76
C ARG A 108 0.64 16.83 -12.97
N GLU A 109 1.27 17.40 -13.98
CA GLU A 109 0.59 17.76 -15.23
C GLU A 109 0.04 16.52 -15.96
N PHE A 110 0.81 15.43 -16.00
CA PHE A 110 0.38 14.18 -16.61
C PHE A 110 -0.62 13.40 -15.76
N HIS A 111 -0.51 13.49 -14.44
CA HIS A 111 -1.36 12.75 -13.49
C HIS A 111 -1.76 13.66 -12.30
N PRO A 112 -2.75 14.55 -12.50
CA PRO A 112 -3.06 15.60 -11.52
C PRO A 112 -3.77 15.11 -10.26
N ASP A 113 -4.55 14.02 -10.34
CA ASP A 113 -5.44 13.57 -9.29
C ASP A 113 -5.29 12.06 -9.03
N PRO A 114 -5.58 11.60 -7.79
CA PRO A 114 -5.63 10.17 -7.49
C PRO A 114 -6.79 9.51 -8.22
N LEU A 115 -6.54 8.33 -8.80
CA LEU A 115 -7.53 7.62 -9.59
C LEU A 115 -7.93 6.29 -8.94
N ILE A 116 -9.23 6.04 -8.96
CA ILE A 116 -9.83 4.75 -8.70
C ILE A 116 -10.45 4.19 -9.98
N MET A 117 -10.02 3.01 -10.38
CA MET A 117 -10.54 2.31 -11.55
C MET A 117 -11.84 1.61 -11.19
N VAL A 118 -12.89 1.89 -11.95
CA VAL A 118 -14.24 1.36 -11.75
C VAL A 118 -14.76 0.84 -13.09
N SER A 119 -15.43 -0.32 -13.09
CA SER A 119 -16.03 -0.86 -14.30
C SER A 119 -17.23 -0.01 -14.76
N PRO A 120 -17.55 0.04 -16.07
CA PRO A 120 -18.74 0.74 -16.56
C PRO A 120 -20.04 0.24 -15.93
N GLU A 121 -20.11 -1.05 -15.62
CA GLU A 121 -21.26 -1.67 -14.95
C GLU A 121 -21.43 -1.14 -13.52
N ASP A 122 -20.32 -1.08 -12.75
CA ASP A 122 -20.34 -0.56 -11.40
C ASP A 122 -20.53 0.96 -11.38
N CYS A 123 -19.99 1.70 -12.35
CA CYS A 123 -20.28 3.12 -12.51
C CYS A 123 -21.80 3.36 -12.62
N LYS A 124 -22.47 2.58 -13.44
CA LYS A 124 -23.93 2.64 -13.59
C LYS A 124 -24.66 2.20 -12.32
N ARG A 125 -24.21 1.09 -11.70
CA ARG A 125 -24.81 0.52 -10.50
C ARG A 125 -24.80 1.47 -9.31
N PHE A 126 -23.68 2.19 -9.11
CA PHE A 126 -23.49 3.09 -7.98
C PHE A 126 -23.76 4.56 -8.30
N GLY A 127 -24.19 4.88 -9.53
CA GLY A 127 -24.51 6.25 -9.95
C GLY A 127 -23.29 7.17 -9.98
N VAL A 128 -22.10 6.64 -10.24
CA VAL A 128 -20.86 7.39 -10.38
C VAL A 128 -20.45 7.49 -11.85
N ARG A 129 -19.60 8.45 -12.19
CA ARG A 129 -19.18 8.69 -13.58
C ARG A 129 -17.71 8.99 -13.67
N ASP A 130 -17.13 8.78 -14.84
CA ASP A 130 -15.74 9.13 -15.12
C ASP A 130 -15.40 10.56 -14.73
N GLY A 131 -14.25 10.76 -14.11
CA GLY A 131 -13.76 12.06 -13.63
C GLY A 131 -14.44 12.61 -12.36
N ALA A 132 -15.50 11.98 -11.85
CA ALA A 132 -16.16 12.42 -10.63
C ALA A 132 -15.36 12.00 -9.38
N TRP A 133 -15.36 12.84 -8.36
CA TRP A 133 -14.86 12.48 -7.04
C TRP A 133 -15.86 11.57 -6.33
N ILE A 134 -15.36 10.48 -5.78
CA ILE A 134 -16.15 9.52 -4.99
C ILE A 134 -15.47 9.22 -3.67
N TRP A 135 -16.26 8.89 -2.67
CA TRP A 135 -15.82 8.24 -1.45
C TRP A 135 -15.71 6.74 -1.67
N VAL A 136 -14.71 6.17 -1.04
CA VAL A 136 -14.53 4.73 -0.85
C VAL A 136 -14.50 4.49 0.63
N GLU A 137 -15.38 3.65 1.16
CA GLU A 137 -15.59 3.45 2.58
C GLU A 137 -15.61 1.97 2.95
N ASN A 138 -15.03 1.60 4.08
CA ASN A 138 -15.06 0.25 4.64
C ASN A 138 -16.01 0.16 5.84
N SER A 139 -16.23 -1.05 6.35
CA SER A 139 -17.13 -1.35 7.46
C SER A 139 -16.75 -0.69 8.80
N ARG A 140 -15.57 -0.14 8.92
CA ARG A 140 -15.12 0.59 10.12
C ARG A 140 -15.37 2.10 10.04
N GLY A 141 -15.98 2.55 8.95
CA GLY A 141 -16.19 3.98 8.67
C GLY A 141 -14.94 4.72 8.20
N ALA A 142 -13.81 4.00 8.01
CA ALA A 142 -12.64 4.61 7.38
C ALA A 142 -12.92 4.83 5.89
N ARG A 143 -12.60 6.02 5.39
CA ARG A 143 -12.85 6.39 4.01
C ARG A 143 -11.76 7.28 3.43
N PHE A 144 -11.69 7.30 2.11
CA PHE A 144 -10.86 8.22 1.33
C PHE A 144 -11.58 8.58 0.04
N LYS A 145 -11.17 9.65 -0.62
CA LYS A 145 -11.76 10.09 -1.91
C LYS A 145 -10.73 10.06 -3.04
N GLN A 146 -11.17 9.57 -4.19
CA GLN A 146 -10.39 9.60 -5.43
C GLN A 146 -11.33 9.88 -6.63
N LYS A 147 -10.76 10.27 -7.78
CA LYS A 147 -11.50 10.43 -9.01
C LYS A 147 -11.71 9.10 -9.71
N VAL A 148 -12.91 8.89 -10.21
CA VAL A 148 -13.27 7.73 -11.02
C VAL A 148 -12.50 7.76 -12.33
N LYS A 149 -11.84 6.65 -12.66
CA LYS A 149 -11.42 6.27 -14.00
C LYS A 149 -12.29 5.10 -14.44
N GLU A 150 -13.30 5.40 -15.25
CA GLU A 150 -14.14 4.34 -15.84
C GLU A 150 -13.32 3.53 -16.84
N THR A 151 -13.25 2.21 -16.65
CA THR A 151 -12.40 1.35 -17.48
C THR A 151 -12.84 -0.10 -17.44
N ILE A 152 -12.61 -0.81 -18.55
CA ILE A 152 -12.79 -2.26 -18.66
C ILE A 152 -11.59 -3.07 -18.12
N GLU A 153 -10.52 -2.41 -17.64
CA GLU A 153 -9.35 -3.07 -17.07
C GLU A 153 -9.65 -3.72 -15.70
N VAL A 154 -10.75 -3.34 -15.06
CA VAL A 154 -11.25 -3.95 -13.83
C VAL A 154 -12.59 -4.65 -14.09
N MET A 155 -12.79 -5.80 -13.48
CA MET A 155 -14.04 -6.56 -13.60
C MET A 155 -15.11 -5.97 -12.70
N PRO A 156 -16.41 -6.07 -13.05
CA PRO A 156 -17.49 -5.73 -12.15
C PRO A 156 -17.39 -6.36 -10.78
N GLY A 157 -17.80 -5.63 -9.75
CA GLY A 157 -17.64 -6.04 -8.35
C GLY A 157 -16.24 -5.81 -7.76
N ARG A 158 -15.33 -5.21 -8.52
CA ARG A 158 -13.95 -4.90 -8.09
C ARG A 158 -13.59 -3.48 -8.44
N VAL A 159 -12.85 -2.85 -7.55
CA VAL A 159 -12.27 -1.52 -7.80
C VAL A 159 -10.78 -1.53 -7.47
N HIS A 160 -10.02 -0.71 -8.17
CA HIS A 160 -8.60 -0.59 -7.96
C HIS A 160 -8.21 0.86 -7.71
N ALA A 161 -7.75 1.17 -6.50
CA ALA A 161 -7.41 2.53 -6.09
C ALA A 161 -5.90 2.73 -5.96
N GLU A 162 -5.45 3.94 -6.21
CA GLU A 162 -4.06 4.33 -6.03
C GLU A 162 -3.72 4.49 -4.55
N HIS A 163 -2.52 4.05 -4.18
CA HIS A 163 -2.00 4.18 -2.82
C HIS A 163 -1.04 5.36 -2.68
N GLY A 164 -0.79 5.78 -1.44
CA GLY A 164 0.24 6.75 -1.11
C GLY A 164 0.00 8.14 -1.69
N TRP A 165 -1.25 8.55 -1.91
CA TRP A 165 -1.55 9.87 -2.45
C TRP A 165 -1.47 10.95 -1.38
N TRP A 166 -0.99 12.12 -1.76
CA TRP A 166 -0.95 13.36 -0.99
C TRP A 166 -0.89 14.55 -1.94
N PHE A 167 -1.24 15.74 -1.46
CA PHE A 167 -1.34 16.95 -2.25
C PHE A 167 -0.30 17.98 -1.78
N PRO A 168 0.81 18.18 -2.51
CA PRO A 168 1.86 19.13 -2.13
C PRO A 168 1.37 20.58 -2.02
N GLU A 169 0.23 20.90 -2.63
CA GLU A 169 -0.42 22.19 -2.59
C GLU A 169 -1.27 22.44 -1.35
N GLN A 170 -1.54 21.42 -0.53
CA GLN A 170 -2.31 21.54 0.70
C GLN A 170 -1.42 21.79 1.91
N ASP A 171 -2.04 22.19 3.01
CA ASP A 171 -1.33 22.44 4.27
C ASP A 171 -0.65 21.16 4.78
N GLY A 172 0.63 21.27 5.12
CA GLY A 172 1.43 20.19 5.67
C GLY A 172 1.34 20.04 7.20
N ALA A 173 0.71 21.02 7.89
CA ALA A 173 0.52 20.94 9.33
C ALA A 173 -0.52 19.89 9.74
N GLU A 174 -0.44 19.40 10.97
CA GLU A 174 -1.47 18.54 11.55
C GLU A 174 -2.79 19.30 11.69
N PRO A 175 -3.92 18.65 11.44
CA PRO A 175 -4.13 17.24 11.09
C PRO A 175 -4.16 16.96 9.58
N ASN A 176 -3.98 17.96 8.71
CA ASN A 176 -4.16 17.83 7.27
C ASN A 176 -3.08 16.92 6.63
N PHE A 177 -1.81 17.11 6.97
CA PHE A 177 -0.68 16.36 6.40
C PHE A 177 -0.73 16.28 4.87
N TYR A 178 -0.89 17.42 4.21
CA TYR A 178 -1.02 17.48 2.74
C TYR A 178 -2.21 16.68 2.19
N GLY A 179 -3.31 16.62 2.91
CA GLY A 179 -4.52 15.88 2.51
C GLY A 179 -4.35 14.36 2.48
N THR A 180 -3.36 13.82 3.17
CA THR A 180 -3.09 12.38 3.22
C THR A 180 -4.28 11.59 3.74
N TYR A 181 -4.95 12.05 4.79
CA TYR A 181 -6.12 11.36 5.33
C TYR A 181 -7.33 11.39 4.41
N ASP A 182 -7.40 12.35 3.49
CA ASP A 182 -8.56 12.49 2.61
C ASP A 182 -8.49 11.61 1.36
N SER A 183 -7.29 11.24 0.90
CA SER A 183 -7.12 10.58 -0.40
C SER A 183 -6.20 9.37 -0.39
N ASN A 184 -5.58 9.05 0.75
CA ASN A 184 -4.70 7.89 0.82
C ASN A 184 -5.48 6.62 1.20
N LEU A 185 -5.48 5.64 0.30
CA LEU A 185 -6.09 4.32 0.52
C LEU A 185 -5.59 3.63 1.81
N ASN A 186 -4.36 3.91 2.24
CA ASN A 186 -3.80 3.28 3.44
C ASN A 186 -4.62 3.56 4.70
N ASN A 187 -5.45 4.61 4.71
CA ASN A 187 -6.38 4.87 5.80
C ASN A 187 -7.38 3.72 6.05
N MET A 188 -7.61 2.90 5.04
CA MET A 188 -8.51 1.74 5.13
C MET A 188 -7.80 0.44 5.47
N THR A 189 -6.46 0.39 5.43
CA THR A 189 -5.70 -0.83 5.69
C THR A 189 -5.65 -1.14 7.18
N GLU A 190 -5.67 -2.45 7.49
CA GLU A 190 -5.54 -2.92 8.86
C GLU A 190 -4.08 -3.30 9.16
N ALA A 191 -3.51 -2.68 10.18
CA ALA A 191 -2.10 -2.90 10.55
C ALA A 191 -1.81 -4.31 11.07
N PHE A 192 -2.82 -5.02 11.56
CA PHE A 192 -2.65 -6.28 12.27
C PHE A 192 -2.97 -7.53 11.43
N ARG A 193 -3.45 -7.37 10.20
CA ARG A 193 -3.71 -8.51 9.32
C ARG A 193 -2.49 -8.78 8.45
N THR A 194 -1.69 -9.71 8.91
CA THR A 194 -0.54 -10.21 8.16
C THR A 194 -0.86 -11.54 7.48
N GLY A 195 -0.07 -11.91 6.48
CA GLY A 195 -0.11 -13.24 5.88
C GLY A 195 0.51 -14.30 6.80
N GLN A 196 0.61 -15.52 6.26
CA GLN A 196 1.27 -16.64 6.92
C GLN A 196 2.69 -16.26 7.37
N GLY A 197 3.09 -16.71 8.54
CA GLY A 197 4.40 -16.39 9.13
C GLY A 197 4.58 -14.91 9.50
N GLY A 198 3.51 -14.13 9.59
CA GLY A 198 3.57 -12.70 9.91
C GLY A 198 4.13 -11.83 8.78
N ILE A 199 4.26 -12.35 7.57
CA ILE A 199 4.85 -11.67 6.42
C ILE A 199 3.75 -11.17 5.47
N GLY A 200 3.87 -9.92 5.03
CA GLY A 200 2.91 -9.28 4.13
C GLY A 200 1.73 -8.63 4.84
N SER A 201 0.90 -7.94 4.10
CA SER A 201 -0.29 -7.26 4.60
C SER A 201 -1.49 -7.51 3.68
N ALA A 202 -2.69 -7.58 4.26
CA ALA A 202 -3.94 -7.82 3.54
C ALA A 202 -4.46 -6.58 2.81
N ILE A 203 -3.63 -5.99 1.93
CA ILE A 203 -3.95 -4.76 1.19
C ILE A 203 -4.54 -5.02 -0.21
N LYS A 204 -4.74 -6.27 -0.57
CA LYS A 204 -5.23 -6.68 -1.90
C LYS A 204 -6.66 -7.20 -1.90
N SER A 205 -7.28 -7.29 -0.73
CA SER A 205 -8.62 -7.81 -0.57
C SER A 205 -9.28 -7.13 0.62
N MET A 206 -9.90 -6.00 0.36
CA MET A 206 -10.71 -5.26 1.32
C MET A 206 -12.13 -5.13 0.75
N LEU A 207 -13.15 -5.21 1.60
CA LEU A 207 -14.52 -4.91 1.16
C LEU A 207 -14.80 -3.42 1.35
N CYS A 208 -15.46 -2.83 0.35
CA CYS A 208 -15.81 -1.42 0.36
C CYS A 208 -17.14 -1.14 -0.36
N LYS A 209 -17.66 0.04 -0.11
CA LYS A 209 -18.69 0.68 -0.93
C LYS A 209 -18.17 1.99 -1.51
N ILE A 210 -18.78 2.43 -2.59
CA ILE A 210 -18.46 3.71 -3.25
C ILE A 210 -19.72 4.55 -3.40
N TYR A 211 -19.55 5.87 -3.30
CA TYR A 211 -20.64 6.83 -3.50
C TYR A 211 -20.09 8.22 -3.85
N PRO A 212 -20.89 9.08 -4.52
CA PRO A 212 -20.44 10.41 -4.90
C PRO A 212 -20.06 11.28 -3.69
N VAL A 213 -19.01 12.09 -3.84
CA VAL A 213 -18.70 13.18 -2.88
C VAL A 213 -19.78 14.26 -3.02
N GLN A 214 -20.28 14.75 -1.89
CA GLN A 214 -21.28 15.83 -1.81
C GLN A 214 -20.64 17.12 -1.30
N GLU A 215 -21.25 18.25 -1.65
CA GLU A 215 -20.87 19.54 -1.05
C GLU A 215 -21.20 19.53 0.46
N GLY A 216 -20.21 19.90 1.29
CA GLY A 216 -20.35 19.90 2.75
C GLY A 216 -20.04 18.57 3.42
N ASP A 217 -19.58 17.54 2.68
CA ASP A 217 -19.07 16.32 3.28
C ASP A 217 -17.88 16.62 4.20
N VAL A 218 -17.95 16.13 5.43
CA VAL A 218 -16.86 16.26 6.41
C VAL A 218 -15.66 15.46 5.93
N LEU A 219 -14.48 16.07 5.94
CA LEU A 219 -13.25 15.40 5.51
C LEU A 219 -12.65 14.55 6.63
N PRO A 220 -11.97 13.42 6.32
CA PRO A 220 -11.35 12.57 7.33
C PRO A 220 -10.40 13.29 8.28
N HIS A 221 -9.59 14.24 7.79
CA HIS A 221 -8.70 15.03 8.66
C HIS A 221 -9.45 15.93 9.65
N GLU A 222 -10.64 16.40 9.32
CA GLU A 222 -11.48 17.22 10.21
C GLU A 222 -12.01 16.37 11.37
N VAL A 223 -12.44 15.12 11.09
CA VAL A 223 -12.86 14.17 12.13
C VAL A 223 -11.72 13.82 13.09
N ILE A 224 -10.51 13.67 12.55
CA ILE A 224 -9.30 13.38 13.33
C ILE A 224 -8.99 14.59 14.24
N ALA A 225 -9.09 15.81 13.71
CA ALA A 225 -8.89 17.03 14.49
C ALA A 225 -9.85 17.17 15.68
N GLU A 226 -11.13 16.80 15.49
CA GLU A 226 -12.13 16.87 16.54
C GLU A 226 -11.90 15.85 17.67
N LYS A 227 -11.39 14.68 17.35
CA LYS A 227 -11.15 13.62 18.34
C LYS A 227 -9.98 13.90 19.27
N GLY A 228 -9.10 14.84 18.92
CA GLY A 228 -8.01 15.28 19.80
C GLY A 228 -6.96 14.21 20.16
N ASP A 229 -6.94 13.10 19.43
CA ASP A 229 -6.11 11.93 19.73
C ASP A 229 -4.62 12.09 19.34
N PHE A 230 -4.23 13.28 18.91
CA PHE A 230 -2.83 13.61 18.69
C PHE A 230 -2.26 14.28 19.94
N ALA A 231 -1.78 13.48 20.87
CA ALA A 231 -0.81 14.02 21.82
C ALA A 231 0.39 14.52 21.00
N PRO A 232 0.78 15.78 21.13
CA PRO A 232 1.92 16.31 20.37
C PRO A 232 3.14 15.43 20.63
N TYR A 233 3.81 15.04 19.55
CA TYR A 233 5.07 14.31 19.65
C TYR A 233 6.06 15.18 20.42
N GLU A 234 6.43 14.74 21.61
CA GLU A 234 7.49 15.37 22.40
C GLU A 234 8.80 14.63 22.12
N PRO A 235 9.77 15.25 21.44
CA PRO A 235 11.07 14.61 21.19
C PRO A 235 11.72 14.16 22.50
N GLY A 236 12.10 12.87 22.54
CA GLY A 236 12.79 12.29 23.71
C GLY A 236 11.88 11.59 24.73
N LYS A 237 10.56 11.66 24.59
CA LYS A 237 9.69 10.79 25.37
C LYS A 237 9.42 9.48 24.61
N PRO A 238 9.46 8.32 25.28
CA PRO A 238 9.07 7.06 24.65
C PRO A 238 7.58 7.15 24.27
N TYR A 239 7.27 6.65 23.06
CA TYR A 239 5.89 6.50 22.62
C TYR A 239 5.10 5.69 23.64
N GLN A 240 4.07 6.27 24.21
CA GLN A 240 3.09 5.54 24.98
C GLN A 240 1.92 5.24 24.04
N PRO A 241 1.67 3.96 23.70
CA PRO A 241 0.49 3.62 22.93
C PRO A 241 -0.75 4.07 23.71
N VAL A 242 -1.65 4.77 23.03
CA VAL A 242 -2.99 5.03 23.55
C VAL A 242 -3.61 3.65 23.79
N GLU A 243 -4.09 3.37 25.01
CA GLU A 243 -4.76 2.12 25.32
C GLU A 243 -5.98 2.01 24.38
N GLU A 244 -5.90 1.12 23.41
CA GLU A 244 -7.05 0.83 22.55
C GLU A 244 -8.19 0.31 23.44
N PRO A 245 -9.43 0.78 23.21
CA PRO A 245 -10.57 0.18 23.88
C PRO A 245 -10.61 -1.30 23.51
N VAL A 246 -10.51 -2.16 24.51
CA VAL A 246 -10.63 -3.62 24.36
C VAL A 246 -11.97 -3.90 23.71
N VAL A 247 -11.99 -4.17 22.42
CA VAL A 247 -13.16 -4.68 21.74
C VAL A 247 -13.33 -6.12 22.20
N THR A 248 -14.19 -6.29 23.20
CA THR A 248 -14.60 -7.62 23.64
C THR A 248 -15.39 -8.23 22.48
N VAL A 249 -14.74 -9.11 21.72
CA VAL A 249 -15.45 -9.99 20.79
C VAL A 249 -16.26 -10.94 21.65
N MET A 250 -17.56 -10.70 21.74
CA MET A 250 -18.48 -11.69 22.29
C MET A 250 -18.44 -12.93 21.38
N SER A 251 -18.02 -14.03 21.98
CA SER A 251 -18.03 -15.39 21.42
C SER A 251 -19.44 -15.88 21.08
#